data_0c9c50c9ec8a81704c3f21cf8ff708ff
#
_entry.id   0c9c50c9ec8a81704c3f21cf8ff708ff
#
_cell.length_a   1.000
_cell.length_b   1.000
_cell.length_c   1.000
_cell.angle_alpha   90.00
_cell.angle_beta   90.00
_cell.angle_gamma   90.00
#
_symmetry.space_group_name_H-M   'P 1'
#
loop_
_entity.id
_entity.type
_entity.pdbx_description
1 polymer ?
#
loop_
_entity_poly.entity_id
_entity_poly.type
_entity_poly.pdbx_seq_one_letter_code
_entity_poly.pdbx_strand_id
1 'polypeptide(L)'
;GFDDNLPQAEQDQLLAEAAAAIQPITDRFPTVVAENRVEFRQSQQDQLNSFLAVIFVLLALSLVIALIGIANTLALSVFERTREIGLLRAVGMTRRQLRRAIRWEAVIIAIFGAILGLILGVIFGVAAVVAIPDTFINTVSIPYGNLVAYLVIAGLAGILAAILPARRAARLNVLDAISHE
;
A
#
# COMPACT_ATOMS: atom_id res chain seq x y z
N GLY A 1 24.51 34.32 -17.67
CA GLY A 1 23.56 33.25 -17.75
C GLY A 1 24.28 31.99 -18.14
N PHE A 2 24.10 30.90 -17.43
CA PHE A 2 24.57 29.58 -17.83
C PHE A 2 23.89 29.22 -19.15
N ASP A 3 24.66 28.80 -20.13
CA ASP A 3 24.17 28.35 -21.42
C ASP A 3 23.68 26.91 -21.27
N ASP A 4 22.36 26.71 -21.27
CA ASP A 4 21.71 25.39 -21.12
C ASP A 4 22.02 24.43 -22.30
N ASN A 5 22.81 24.87 -23.28
CA ASN A 5 23.19 24.13 -24.48
C ASN A 5 24.56 23.44 -24.39
N LEU A 6 25.27 23.53 -23.28
CA LEU A 6 26.58 22.87 -23.11
C LEU A 6 26.42 21.36 -22.86
N PRO A 7 27.35 20.50 -23.36
CA PRO A 7 27.37 19.09 -23.03
C PRO A 7 27.45 18.89 -21.49
N GLN A 8 26.76 17.87 -20.98
CA GLN A 8 26.68 17.61 -19.52
C GLN A 8 28.07 17.52 -18.85
N ALA A 9 29.05 16.92 -19.52
CA ALA A 9 30.42 16.81 -19.00
C ALA A 9 31.12 18.16 -18.81
N GLU A 10 30.82 19.14 -19.67
CA GLU A 10 31.37 20.49 -19.60
C GLU A 10 30.63 21.33 -18.53
N GLN A 11 29.34 21.12 -18.37
CA GLN A 11 28.55 21.69 -17.27
C GLN A 11 29.06 21.21 -15.91
N ASP A 12 29.33 19.91 -15.77
CA ASP A 12 29.83 19.34 -14.51
C ASP A 12 31.23 19.85 -14.15
N GLN A 13 32.09 20.07 -15.16
CA GLN A 13 33.42 20.68 -14.96
C GLN A 13 33.33 22.13 -14.51
N LEU A 14 32.50 22.93 -15.15
CA LEU A 14 32.29 24.33 -14.79
C LEU A 14 31.67 24.47 -13.38
N LEU A 15 30.77 23.58 -13.02
CA LEU A 15 30.17 23.54 -11.69
C LEU A 15 31.18 23.13 -10.61
N ALA A 16 32.06 22.17 -10.90
CA ALA A 16 33.14 21.76 -10.00
C ALA A 16 34.16 22.90 -9.80
N GLU A 17 34.53 23.61 -10.86
CA GLU A 17 35.46 24.74 -10.82
C GLU A 17 34.85 25.92 -10.02
N ALA A 18 33.57 26.23 -10.27
CA ALA A 18 32.84 27.25 -9.53
C ALA A 18 32.72 26.89 -8.03
N ALA A 19 32.43 25.64 -7.70
CA ALA A 19 32.38 25.13 -6.34
C ALA A 19 33.72 25.28 -5.63
N ALA A 20 34.82 24.89 -6.29
CA ALA A 20 36.18 25.04 -5.76
C ALA A 20 36.58 26.51 -5.53
N ALA A 21 36.12 27.44 -6.39
CA ALA A 21 36.37 28.86 -6.24
C ALA A 21 35.56 29.50 -5.08
N ILE A 22 34.41 28.97 -4.76
CA ILE A 22 33.52 29.48 -3.69
C ILE A 22 33.90 28.88 -2.31
N GLN A 23 34.48 27.68 -2.29
CA GLN A 23 34.83 26.95 -1.05
C GLN A 23 35.63 27.78 -0.03
N PRO A 24 36.68 28.55 -0.40
CA PRO A 24 37.44 29.36 0.56
C PRO A 24 36.62 30.55 1.12
N ILE A 25 35.52 30.93 0.48
CA ILE A 25 34.61 31.94 0.96
C ILE A 25 33.59 31.34 1.93
N THR A 26 33.07 30.16 1.63
CA THR A 26 32.10 29.46 2.50
C THR A 26 32.73 28.97 3.80
N ASP A 27 34.02 28.61 3.81
CA ASP A 27 34.76 28.20 5.00
C ASP A 27 34.85 29.32 6.06
N ARG A 28 34.68 30.57 5.65
CA ARG A 28 34.62 31.72 6.57
C ARG A 28 33.25 31.92 7.20
N PHE A 29 32.22 31.30 6.65
CA PHE A 29 30.83 31.43 7.13
C PHE A 29 30.23 30.04 7.35
N PRO A 30 30.41 29.41 8.53
CA PRO A 30 29.97 28.03 8.79
C PRO A 30 28.46 27.83 8.70
N THR A 31 27.68 28.89 8.57
CA THR A 31 26.24 28.85 8.36
C THR A 31 25.83 28.90 6.89
N VAL A 32 26.79 29.09 5.96
CA VAL A 32 26.53 29.18 4.52
C VAL A 32 27.01 27.88 3.87
N VAL A 33 26.07 27.08 3.39
CA VAL A 33 26.37 25.88 2.60
C VAL A 33 26.15 26.25 1.13
N ALA A 34 27.20 26.19 0.33
CA ALA A 34 27.07 26.34 -1.14
C ALA A 34 26.66 24.98 -1.71
N GLU A 35 25.36 24.80 -1.95
CA GLU A 35 24.84 23.63 -2.64
C GLU A 35 24.71 23.92 -4.15
N ASN A 36 25.20 23.00 -4.95
CA ASN A 36 24.95 22.99 -6.40
C ASN A 36 23.47 22.65 -6.64
N ARG A 37 22.87 23.18 -7.72
CA ARG A 37 21.47 22.86 -8.11
C ARG A 37 21.17 21.38 -8.16
N VAL A 38 22.14 20.56 -8.55
CA VAL A 38 22.01 19.09 -8.60
C VAL A 38 21.98 18.52 -7.20
N GLU A 39 22.90 18.94 -6.32
CA GLU A 39 22.96 18.50 -4.90
C GLU A 39 21.71 18.95 -4.14
N PHE A 40 21.26 20.19 -4.36
CA PHE A 40 20.01 20.67 -3.78
C PHE A 40 18.79 19.84 -4.20
N ARG A 41 18.69 19.48 -5.50
CA ARG A 41 17.61 18.61 -5.99
C ARG A 41 17.72 17.20 -5.41
N GLN A 42 18.93 16.66 -5.29
CA GLN A 42 19.16 15.34 -4.69
C GLN A 42 18.79 15.34 -3.21
N SER A 43 19.22 16.32 -2.44
CA SER A 43 18.88 16.41 -1.02
C SER A 43 17.37 16.55 -0.80
N GLN A 44 16.68 17.32 -1.64
CA GLN A 44 15.22 17.42 -1.64
C GLN A 44 14.54 16.09 -1.99
N GLN A 45 15.06 15.36 -2.99
CA GLN A 45 14.54 14.04 -3.36
C GLN A 45 14.76 13.02 -2.26
N ASP A 46 15.94 13.01 -1.62
CA ASP A 46 16.25 12.10 -0.52
C ASP A 46 15.39 12.37 0.72
N GLN A 47 15.11 13.63 1.01
CA GLN A 47 14.19 14.00 2.08
C GLN A 47 12.76 13.54 1.77
N LEU A 48 12.28 13.75 0.54
CA LEU A 48 10.97 13.27 0.09
C LEU A 48 10.90 11.74 0.12
N ASN A 49 11.93 11.05 -0.38
CA ASN A 49 11.98 9.60 -0.36
C ASN A 49 11.98 9.03 1.06
N SER A 50 12.70 9.65 1.98
CA SER A 50 12.70 9.27 3.40
C SER A 50 11.32 9.45 4.04
N PHE A 51 10.66 10.56 3.74
CA PHE A 51 9.29 10.82 4.21
C PHE A 51 8.29 9.80 3.62
N LEU A 52 8.38 9.54 2.32
CA LEU A 52 7.56 8.52 1.65
C LEU A 52 7.83 7.11 2.21
N ALA A 53 9.10 6.77 2.53
CA ALA A 53 9.43 5.48 3.13
C ALA A 53 8.70 5.27 4.46
N VAL A 54 8.63 6.27 5.32
CA VAL A 54 7.88 6.21 6.59
C VAL A 54 6.40 5.97 6.31
N ILE A 55 5.81 6.70 5.36
CA ILE A 55 4.41 6.51 4.97
C ILE A 55 4.17 5.08 4.47
N PHE A 56 5.04 4.55 3.60
CA PHE A 56 4.91 3.19 3.10
C PHE A 56 5.02 2.13 4.20
N VAL A 57 5.88 2.33 5.20
CA VAL A 57 5.97 1.44 6.37
C VAL A 57 4.66 1.45 7.15
N LEU A 58 4.08 2.63 7.40
CA LEU A 58 2.80 2.76 8.09
C LEU A 58 1.65 2.11 7.30
N LEU A 59 1.63 2.29 5.97
CA LEU A 59 0.65 1.64 5.09
C LEU A 59 0.81 0.12 5.10
N ALA A 60 2.05 -0.39 5.06
CA ALA A 60 2.31 -1.81 5.16
C ALA A 60 1.83 -2.40 6.49
N LEU A 61 2.07 -1.69 7.60
CA LEU A 61 1.57 -2.09 8.92
C LEU A 61 0.03 -2.10 8.96
N SER A 62 -0.61 -1.06 8.41
CA SER A 62 -2.08 -1.01 8.29
C SER A 62 -2.64 -2.17 7.47
N LEU A 63 -1.96 -2.54 6.38
CA LEU A 63 -2.34 -3.70 5.57
C LEU A 63 -2.24 -5.00 6.36
N VAL A 64 -1.17 -5.19 7.14
CA VAL A 64 -1.02 -6.37 8.01
C VAL A 64 -2.16 -6.44 9.02
N ILE A 65 -2.51 -5.33 9.68
CA ILE A 65 -3.62 -5.26 10.62
C ILE A 65 -4.95 -5.61 9.94
N ALA A 66 -5.18 -5.08 8.73
CA ALA A 66 -6.38 -5.39 7.95
C ALA A 66 -6.48 -6.88 7.59
N LEU A 67 -5.38 -7.51 7.18
CA LEU A 67 -5.33 -8.95 6.88
C LEU A 67 -5.62 -9.82 8.12
N ILE A 68 -5.08 -9.43 9.28
CA ILE A 68 -5.38 -10.09 10.56
C ILE A 68 -6.87 -9.91 10.91
N GLY A 69 -7.43 -8.73 10.70
CA GLY A 69 -8.85 -8.44 10.92
C GLY A 69 -9.76 -9.34 10.06
N ILE A 70 -9.48 -9.45 8.76
CA ILE A 70 -10.21 -10.35 7.85
C ILE A 70 -10.08 -11.80 8.32
N ALA A 71 -8.87 -12.25 8.65
CA ALA A 71 -8.64 -13.61 9.12
C ALA A 71 -9.41 -13.92 10.43
N ASN A 72 -9.45 -12.98 11.35
CA ASN A 72 -10.19 -13.10 12.62
C ASN A 72 -11.70 -13.16 12.39
N THR A 73 -12.24 -12.26 11.55
CA THR A 73 -13.68 -12.25 11.20
C THR A 73 -14.10 -13.56 10.54
N LEU A 74 -13.30 -14.07 9.60
CA LEU A 74 -13.57 -15.35 8.95
C LEU A 74 -13.46 -16.53 9.92
N ALA A 75 -12.51 -16.49 10.87
CA ALA A 75 -12.38 -17.53 11.88
C ALA A 75 -13.60 -17.56 12.78
N LEU A 76 -14.09 -16.40 13.21
CA LEU A 76 -15.30 -16.27 14.02
C LEU A 76 -16.53 -16.74 13.25
N SER A 77 -16.72 -16.29 12.00
CA SER A 77 -17.83 -16.75 11.12
C SER A 77 -17.86 -18.27 10.98
N VAL A 78 -16.69 -18.90 10.75
CA VAL A 78 -16.59 -20.36 10.70
C VAL A 78 -16.96 -21.01 12.01
N PHE A 79 -16.54 -20.43 13.13
CA PHE A 79 -16.84 -20.96 14.46
C PHE A 79 -18.35 -20.89 14.77
N GLU A 80 -19.00 -19.77 14.50
CA GLU A 80 -20.45 -19.59 14.69
C GLU A 80 -21.28 -20.54 13.81
N ARG A 81 -20.81 -20.88 12.60
CA ARG A 81 -21.49 -21.76 11.64
C ARG A 81 -20.98 -23.20 11.67
N THR A 82 -20.25 -23.60 12.72
CA THR A 82 -19.65 -24.94 12.78
C THR A 82 -20.67 -26.06 12.58
N ARG A 83 -21.87 -25.93 13.17
CA ARG A 83 -22.96 -26.91 13.04
C ARG A 83 -23.49 -26.98 11.62
N GLU A 84 -23.71 -25.86 10.96
CA GLU A 84 -24.14 -25.81 9.55
C GLU A 84 -23.10 -26.44 8.62
N ILE A 85 -21.82 -26.11 8.83
CA ILE A 85 -20.70 -26.68 8.10
C ILE A 85 -20.63 -28.20 8.32
N GLY A 86 -20.86 -28.65 9.54
CA GLY A 86 -20.94 -30.08 9.89
C GLY A 86 -22.05 -30.79 9.11
N LEU A 87 -23.26 -30.23 9.08
CA LEU A 87 -24.40 -30.75 8.33
C LEU A 87 -24.12 -30.79 6.82
N LEU A 88 -23.59 -29.71 6.25
CA LEU A 88 -23.24 -29.68 4.82
C LEU A 88 -22.22 -30.74 4.46
N ARG A 89 -21.26 -31.02 5.34
CA ARG A 89 -20.28 -32.10 5.14
C ARG A 89 -20.90 -33.50 5.29
N ALA A 90 -21.85 -33.68 6.17
CA ALA A 90 -22.59 -34.94 6.31
C ALA A 90 -23.42 -35.25 5.06
N VAL A 91 -23.96 -34.25 4.39
CA VAL A 91 -24.71 -34.35 3.12
C VAL A 91 -23.77 -34.47 1.88
N GLY A 92 -22.43 -34.40 2.08
CA GLY A 92 -21.47 -34.70 1.02
C GLY A 92 -20.58 -33.54 0.55
N MET A 93 -20.60 -32.39 1.23
CA MET A 93 -19.68 -31.30 0.91
C MET A 93 -18.23 -31.73 1.17
N THR A 94 -17.40 -31.59 0.14
CA THR A 94 -15.97 -31.92 0.24
C THR A 94 -15.17 -30.80 0.94
N ARG A 95 -14.03 -31.18 1.55
CA ARG A 95 -13.10 -30.20 2.17
C ARG A 95 -12.59 -29.15 1.15
N ARG A 96 -12.54 -29.47 -0.14
CA ARG A 96 -12.13 -28.54 -1.21
C ARG A 96 -13.21 -27.48 -1.46
N GLN A 97 -14.47 -27.89 -1.51
CA GLN A 97 -15.60 -27.00 -1.68
C GLN A 97 -15.71 -26.02 -0.51
N LEU A 98 -15.62 -26.50 0.72
CA LEU A 98 -15.61 -25.65 1.92
C LEU A 98 -14.49 -24.61 1.90
N ARG A 99 -13.25 -25.03 1.61
CA ARG A 99 -12.12 -24.09 1.49
C ARG A 99 -12.32 -23.05 0.38
N ARG A 100 -12.95 -23.44 -0.72
CA ARG A 100 -13.26 -22.52 -1.82
C ARG A 100 -14.33 -21.51 -1.41
N ALA A 101 -15.37 -21.94 -0.71
CA ALA A 101 -16.42 -21.07 -0.20
C ALA A 101 -15.85 -19.97 0.73
N ILE A 102 -15.06 -20.37 1.74
CA ILE A 102 -14.43 -19.42 2.68
C ILE A 102 -13.48 -18.44 1.95
N ARG A 103 -12.73 -18.91 0.94
CA ARG A 103 -11.88 -18.01 0.15
C ARG A 103 -12.68 -17.00 -0.66
N TRP A 104 -13.80 -17.39 -1.25
CA TRP A 104 -14.68 -16.47 -1.96
C TRP A 104 -15.29 -15.43 -1.02
N GLU A 105 -15.69 -15.84 0.18
CA GLU A 105 -16.17 -14.93 1.21
C GLU A 105 -15.11 -13.87 1.56
N ALA A 106 -13.85 -14.29 1.76
CA ALA A 106 -12.74 -13.38 2.00
C ALA A 106 -12.48 -12.41 0.84
N VAL A 107 -12.54 -12.90 -0.40
CA VAL A 107 -12.35 -12.05 -1.59
C VAL A 107 -13.45 -11.00 -1.70
N ILE A 108 -14.71 -11.38 -1.44
CA ILE A 108 -15.84 -10.44 -1.45
C ILE A 108 -15.65 -9.36 -0.39
N ILE A 109 -15.27 -9.73 0.84
CA ILE A 109 -15.02 -8.76 1.92
C ILE A 109 -13.84 -7.82 1.53
N ALA A 110 -12.76 -8.37 1.00
CA ALA A 110 -11.59 -7.61 0.62
C ALA A 110 -11.89 -6.64 -0.54
N ILE A 111 -12.60 -7.07 -1.56
CA ILE A 111 -12.98 -6.22 -2.71
C ILE A 111 -13.95 -5.12 -2.26
N PHE A 112 -14.94 -5.45 -1.43
CA PHE A 112 -15.87 -4.47 -0.90
C PHE A 112 -15.14 -3.38 -0.10
N GLY A 113 -14.25 -3.79 0.80
CA GLY A 113 -13.40 -2.85 1.55
C GLY A 113 -12.49 -2.01 0.65
N ALA A 114 -11.91 -2.62 -0.40
CA ALA A 114 -11.08 -1.92 -1.37
C ALA A 114 -11.86 -0.88 -2.18
N ILE A 115 -13.08 -1.20 -2.62
CA ILE A 115 -13.95 -0.25 -3.33
C ILE A 115 -14.29 0.94 -2.44
N LEU A 116 -14.70 0.70 -1.19
CA LEU A 116 -14.96 1.78 -0.24
C LEU A 116 -13.72 2.62 0.02
N GLY A 117 -12.57 1.98 0.24
CA GLY A 117 -11.29 2.67 0.42
C GLY A 117 -10.89 3.50 -0.79
N LEU A 118 -11.09 2.99 -2.01
CA LEU A 118 -10.86 3.71 -3.26
C LEU A 118 -11.75 4.94 -3.40
N ILE A 119 -13.04 4.80 -3.14
CA ILE A 119 -13.99 5.93 -3.22
C ILE A 119 -13.57 7.03 -2.25
N LEU A 120 -13.32 6.68 -0.98
CA LEU A 120 -12.88 7.64 0.03
C LEU A 120 -11.51 8.23 -0.32
N GLY A 121 -10.56 7.39 -0.79
CA GLY A 121 -9.22 7.84 -1.19
C GLY A 121 -9.26 8.84 -2.34
N VAL A 122 -10.09 8.61 -3.35
CA VAL A 122 -10.27 9.56 -4.47
C VAL A 122 -10.92 10.84 -3.98
N ILE A 123 -11.97 10.78 -3.15
CA ILE A 123 -12.63 11.96 -2.61
C ILE A 123 -11.64 12.81 -1.81
N PHE A 124 -10.92 12.22 -0.87
CA PHE A 124 -9.94 12.95 -0.06
C PHE A 124 -8.74 13.43 -0.89
N GLY A 125 -8.28 12.62 -1.86
CA GLY A 125 -7.19 12.99 -2.76
C GLY A 125 -7.55 14.23 -3.60
N VAL A 126 -8.73 14.25 -4.20
CA VAL A 126 -9.22 15.40 -4.96
C VAL A 126 -9.42 16.61 -4.04
N ALA A 127 -10.03 16.43 -2.88
CA ALA A 127 -10.23 17.50 -1.91
C ALA A 127 -8.88 18.13 -1.45
N ALA A 128 -7.86 17.29 -1.24
CA ALA A 128 -6.53 17.76 -0.87
C ALA A 128 -5.89 18.59 -2.00
N VAL A 129 -6.00 18.14 -3.26
CA VAL A 129 -5.46 18.90 -4.40
C VAL A 129 -6.19 20.24 -4.58
N VAL A 130 -7.52 20.25 -4.47
CA VAL A 130 -8.32 21.49 -4.58
C VAL A 130 -8.02 22.49 -3.43
N ALA A 131 -7.59 21.99 -2.27
CA ALA A 131 -7.20 22.85 -1.15
C ALA A 131 -5.82 23.52 -1.33
N ILE A 132 -5.01 23.05 -2.28
CA ILE A 132 -3.69 23.62 -2.59
C ILE A 132 -3.88 24.72 -3.66
N PRO A 133 -3.25 25.92 -3.49
CA PRO A 133 -3.35 26.98 -4.49
C PRO A 133 -2.88 26.53 -5.87
N ASP A 134 -3.59 26.95 -6.92
CA ASP A 134 -3.33 26.59 -8.33
C ASP A 134 -1.91 26.92 -8.82
N THR A 135 -1.19 27.77 -8.07
CA THR A 135 0.21 28.12 -8.35
C THR A 135 1.16 26.91 -8.21
N PHE A 136 0.78 25.91 -7.42
CA PHE A 136 1.62 24.72 -7.14
C PHE A 136 1.18 23.49 -7.92
N ILE A 137 -0.11 23.30 -8.15
CA ILE A 137 -0.67 22.10 -8.82
C ILE A 137 -1.77 22.54 -9.81
N ASN A 138 -1.50 22.39 -11.11
CA ASN A 138 -2.43 22.81 -12.17
C ASN A 138 -3.28 21.67 -12.74
N THR A 139 -2.98 20.41 -12.43
CA THR A 139 -3.68 19.27 -13.04
C THR A 139 -3.92 18.14 -12.05
N VAL A 140 -5.16 17.65 -12.00
CA VAL A 140 -5.53 16.43 -11.27
C VAL A 140 -5.52 15.27 -12.27
N SER A 141 -4.60 14.34 -12.13
CA SER A 141 -4.56 13.12 -12.93
C SER A 141 -4.95 11.92 -12.07
N ILE A 142 -6.03 11.25 -12.43
CA ILE A 142 -6.48 10.02 -11.75
C ILE A 142 -5.91 8.81 -12.50
N PRO A 143 -5.00 8.03 -11.90
CA PRO A 143 -4.37 6.89 -12.56
C PRO A 143 -5.29 5.66 -12.53
N TYR A 144 -6.30 5.60 -13.40
CA TYR A 144 -7.30 4.53 -13.43
C TYR A 144 -6.69 3.12 -13.49
N GLY A 145 -5.57 2.94 -14.19
CA GLY A 145 -4.85 1.67 -14.26
C GLY A 145 -4.37 1.19 -12.89
N ASN A 146 -3.84 2.10 -12.07
CA ASN A 146 -3.39 1.78 -10.72
C ASN A 146 -4.58 1.44 -9.80
N LEU A 147 -5.72 2.10 -9.98
CA LEU A 147 -6.92 1.81 -9.18
C LEU A 147 -7.40 0.37 -9.42
N VAL A 148 -7.41 -0.07 -10.68
CA VAL A 148 -7.74 -1.47 -11.03
C VAL A 148 -6.70 -2.44 -10.45
N ALA A 149 -5.42 -2.11 -10.54
CA ALA A 149 -4.36 -2.93 -9.94
C ALA A 149 -4.54 -3.08 -8.43
N TYR A 150 -4.91 -2.02 -7.72
CA TYR A 150 -5.18 -2.08 -6.27
C TYR A 150 -6.36 -3.00 -5.92
N LEU A 151 -7.43 -3.02 -6.73
CA LEU A 151 -8.54 -3.97 -6.55
C LEU A 151 -8.09 -5.42 -6.71
N VAL A 152 -7.26 -5.70 -7.70
CA VAL A 152 -6.70 -7.04 -7.92
C VAL A 152 -5.82 -7.45 -6.74
N ILE A 153 -4.93 -6.55 -6.28
CA ILE A 153 -4.06 -6.80 -5.12
C ILE A 153 -4.90 -7.04 -3.86
N ALA A 154 -5.98 -6.27 -3.64
CA ALA A 154 -6.89 -6.46 -2.52
C ALA A 154 -7.56 -7.84 -2.55
N GLY A 155 -8.02 -8.29 -3.73
CA GLY A 155 -8.58 -9.63 -3.90
C GLY A 155 -7.57 -10.74 -3.57
N LEU A 156 -6.32 -10.61 -4.04
CA LEU A 156 -5.24 -11.53 -3.72
C LEU A 156 -4.90 -11.54 -2.23
N ALA A 157 -4.85 -10.37 -1.61
CA ALA A 157 -4.63 -10.23 -0.17
C ALA A 157 -5.75 -10.90 0.65
N GLY A 158 -7.02 -10.77 0.22
CA GLY A 158 -8.16 -11.48 0.80
C GLY A 158 -8.00 -12.99 0.74
N ILE A 159 -7.53 -13.54 -0.40
CA ILE A 159 -7.25 -14.97 -0.52
C ILE A 159 -6.16 -15.41 0.46
N LEU A 160 -5.08 -14.62 0.61
CA LEU A 160 -4.00 -14.91 1.55
C LEU A 160 -4.50 -14.92 2.99
N ALA A 161 -5.29 -13.92 3.40
CA ALA A 161 -5.89 -13.83 4.73
C ALA A 161 -6.78 -15.04 5.05
N ALA A 162 -7.49 -15.58 4.05
CA ALA A 162 -8.37 -16.72 4.20
C ALA A 162 -7.67 -18.08 4.30
N ILE A 163 -6.38 -18.18 3.97
CA ILE A 163 -5.69 -19.49 3.93
C ILE A 163 -5.77 -20.21 5.27
N LEU A 164 -5.49 -19.50 6.35
CA LEU A 164 -5.42 -20.08 7.69
C LEU A 164 -6.81 -20.47 8.22
N PRO A 165 -7.83 -19.58 8.22
CA PRO A 165 -9.18 -19.94 8.66
C PRO A 165 -9.82 -21.04 7.78
N ALA A 166 -9.63 -20.99 6.45
CA ALA A 166 -10.15 -22.00 5.55
C ALA A 166 -9.53 -23.40 5.79
N ARG A 167 -8.25 -23.46 6.15
CA ARG A 167 -7.60 -24.72 6.52
C ARG A 167 -8.12 -25.27 7.85
N ARG A 168 -8.34 -24.40 8.84
CA ARG A 168 -8.90 -24.78 10.16
C ARG A 168 -10.32 -25.30 10.01
N ALA A 169 -11.18 -24.58 9.28
CA ALA A 169 -12.54 -25.02 9.00
C ALA A 169 -12.63 -26.39 8.33
N ALA A 170 -11.75 -26.64 7.35
CA ALA A 170 -11.73 -27.92 6.62
C ALA A 170 -11.26 -29.13 7.47
N ARG A 171 -10.64 -28.87 8.63
CA ARG A 171 -10.19 -29.93 9.57
C ARG A 171 -11.18 -30.23 10.69
N LEU A 172 -12.28 -29.46 10.80
CA LEU A 172 -13.32 -29.73 11.80
C LEU A 172 -13.86 -31.16 11.65
N ASN A 173 -13.93 -31.88 12.75
CA ASN A 173 -14.54 -33.20 12.79
C ASN A 173 -16.06 -33.09 12.74
N VAL A 174 -16.70 -33.81 11.80
CA VAL A 174 -18.17 -33.78 11.66
C VAL A 174 -18.87 -34.31 12.89
N LEU A 175 -18.27 -35.28 13.55
CA LEU A 175 -18.82 -35.91 14.75
C LEU A 175 -18.84 -34.96 15.95
N ASP A 176 -17.74 -34.21 16.15
CA ASP A 176 -17.62 -33.22 17.25
C ASP A 176 -18.55 -32.00 17.02
N ALA A 177 -18.83 -31.65 15.77
CA ALA A 177 -19.71 -30.53 15.41
C ALA A 177 -21.20 -30.83 15.70
N ILE A 178 -21.59 -32.09 15.79
CA ILE A 178 -22.98 -32.53 16.00
C ILE A 178 -23.22 -32.99 17.45
N SER A 179 -22.16 -33.34 18.19
CA SER A 179 -22.27 -33.95 19.53
C SER A 179 -22.19 -32.95 20.69
N HIS A 180 -21.94 -31.66 20.43
CA HIS A 180 -21.99 -30.63 21.48
C HIS A 180 -23.43 -30.13 21.66
N GLU A 181 -24.13 -30.71 22.61
CA GLU A 181 -25.24 -30.12 23.32
C GLU A 181 -24.75 -29.21 24.43
#